data_ab163efe2606cd4036d1110dc047cb51
#
_entry.id   ab163efe2606cd4036d1110dc047cb51
#
_cell.length_a   1.000
_cell.length_b   1.000
_cell.length_c   1.000
_cell.angle_alpha   90.00
_cell.angle_beta   90.00
_cell.angle_gamma   90.00
#
_symmetry.space_group_name_H-M   'P 1'
#
loop_
_entity.id
_entity.type
_entity.pdbx_description
1 polymer ?
#
loop_
_entity_poly.entity_id
_entity_poly.type
_entity_poly.pdbx_seq_one_letter_code
_entity_poly.pdbx_strand_id
1 'polypeptide(L)'
;MAPPVLMCVTKEEREKAGYSSFREWIEDSHSVYIGANVQKYAPSHIPSHWVNPFYGYYQGEEANKLYESFIRHNDVLKQCLPELKDKVLGCWCTTGCHGEVLIKLYNEFVCENDALFK
;
A
#
# COMPACT_ATOMS: atom_id res chain seq x y z
N MET A 1 0.93 -9.81 -15.69
CA MET A 1 0.37 -8.95 -14.63
C MET A 1 1.48 -8.34 -13.83
N ALA A 2 1.44 -7.03 -13.64
CA ALA A 2 2.45 -6.38 -12.82
C ALA A 2 1.97 -6.31 -11.36
N PRO A 3 2.75 -6.82 -10.41
CA PRO A 3 2.43 -6.63 -8.98
C PRO A 3 2.56 -5.16 -8.60
N PRO A 4 1.98 -4.75 -7.47
CA PRO A 4 2.17 -3.38 -7.02
C PRO A 4 3.63 -3.10 -6.67
N VAL A 5 4.02 -1.84 -6.79
CA VAL A 5 5.36 -1.38 -6.40
C VAL A 5 5.24 -0.40 -5.25
N LEU A 6 6.30 -0.28 -4.47
CA LEU A 6 6.32 0.59 -3.31
C LEU A 6 7.08 1.88 -3.64
N MET A 7 6.54 3.01 -3.19
CA MET A 7 7.16 4.32 -3.38
C MET A 7 7.09 5.13 -2.08
N CYS A 8 8.19 5.77 -1.73
CA CYS A 8 8.19 6.74 -0.66
C CYS A 8 7.68 8.07 -1.21
N VAL A 9 6.64 8.65 -0.59
CA VAL A 9 5.97 9.83 -1.13
C VAL A 9 6.53 11.15 -0.59
N THR A 10 7.80 11.16 -0.19
CA THR A 10 8.48 12.40 0.17
C THR A 10 8.57 13.34 -1.02
N LYS A 11 8.78 14.62 -0.74
CA LYS A 11 8.89 15.62 -1.80
C LYS A 11 9.93 15.25 -2.85
N GLU A 12 11.09 14.77 -2.42
CA GLU A 12 12.17 14.40 -3.33
C GLU A 12 11.78 13.26 -4.26
N GLU A 13 11.18 12.22 -3.70
CA GLU A 13 10.79 11.05 -4.50
C GLU A 13 9.62 11.35 -5.43
N ARG A 14 8.67 12.19 -4.97
CA ARG A 14 7.57 12.61 -5.83
C ARG A 14 8.07 13.41 -7.03
N GLU A 15 9.00 14.35 -6.80
CA GLU A 15 9.55 15.18 -7.87
C GLU A 15 10.32 14.35 -8.88
N LYS A 16 11.09 13.35 -8.42
CA LYS A 16 11.77 12.42 -9.31
C LYS A 16 10.81 11.65 -10.19
N ALA A 17 9.64 11.34 -9.67
CA ALA A 17 8.61 10.61 -10.40
C ALA A 17 7.73 11.50 -11.29
N GLY A 18 7.94 12.82 -11.27
CA GLY A 18 7.24 13.77 -12.13
C GLY A 18 6.01 14.42 -11.49
N TYR A 19 5.82 14.29 -10.18
CA TYR A 19 4.69 14.90 -9.48
C TYR A 19 5.13 16.16 -8.73
N SER A 20 4.41 17.26 -8.95
CA SER A 20 4.73 18.54 -8.31
C SER A 20 4.24 18.64 -6.86
N SER A 21 3.27 17.79 -6.47
CA SER A 21 2.71 17.82 -5.12
C SER A 21 2.19 16.43 -4.73
N PHE A 22 1.94 16.26 -3.43
CA PHE A 22 1.31 15.04 -2.92
C PHE A 22 -0.10 14.87 -3.52
N ARG A 23 -0.83 15.96 -3.65
CA ARG A 23 -2.18 15.93 -4.21
C ARG A 23 -2.18 15.43 -5.65
N GLU A 24 -1.23 15.88 -6.45
CA GLU A 24 -1.07 15.42 -7.82
C GLU A 24 -0.78 13.91 -7.85
N TRP A 25 0.09 13.46 -6.95
CA TRP A 25 0.41 12.03 -6.86
C TRP A 25 -0.81 11.18 -6.48
N ILE A 26 -1.55 11.59 -5.45
CA ILE A 26 -2.67 10.78 -4.95
C ILE A 26 -3.85 10.75 -5.92
N GLU A 27 -3.97 11.75 -6.78
CA GLU A 27 -5.03 11.81 -7.79
C GLU A 27 -4.74 10.96 -9.02
N ASP A 28 -3.52 10.48 -9.19
CA ASP A 28 -3.18 9.55 -10.26
C ASP A 28 -3.89 8.21 -10.01
N SER A 29 -4.52 7.67 -11.06
CA SER A 29 -5.30 6.44 -10.95
C SER A 29 -4.47 5.21 -10.57
N HIS A 30 -3.15 5.28 -10.72
CA HIS A 30 -2.24 4.19 -10.35
C HIS A 30 -1.73 4.30 -8.91
N SER A 31 -2.03 5.39 -8.23
CA SER A 31 -1.52 5.66 -6.89
C SER A 31 -2.48 5.17 -5.82
N VAL A 32 -1.95 4.45 -4.82
CA VAL A 32 -2.69 4.04 -3.62
C VAL A 32 -1.89 4.47 -2.40
N TYR A 33 -2.42 5.42 -1.64
CA TYR A 33 -1.76 5.85 -0.42
C TYR A 33 -2.09 4.87 0.71
N ILE A 34 -1.06 4.26 1.27
CA ILE A 34 -1.23 3.26 2.33
C ILE A 34 -0.75 3.77 3.71
N GLY A 35 -0.31 5.01 3.77
CA GLY A 35 0.09 5.64 5.02
C GLY A 35 -1.10 6.13 5.82
N ALA A 36 -0.85 6.57 7.05
CA ALA A 36 -1.88 7.13 7.92
C ALA A 36 -2.15 8.60 7.58
N ASN A 37 -3.27 9.11 8.09
CA ASN A 37 -3.59 10.54 8.08
C ASN A 37 -3.64 11.16 6.68
N VAL A 38 -4.23 10.44 5.70
CA VAL A 38 -4.35 10.95 4.34
C VAL A 38 -5.01 12.33 4.30
N GLN A 39 -5.97 12.59 5.18
CA GLN A 39 -6.71 13.86 5.21
C GLN A 39 -5.86 15.04 5.66
N LYS A 40 -4.73 14.80 6.31
CA LYS A 40 -3.76 15.84 6.63
C LYS A 40 -3.10 16.43 5.38
N TYR A 41 -2.90 15.58 4.36
CA TYR A 41 -2.19 15.95 3.14
C TYR A 41 -3.15 16.18 1.96
N ALA A 42 -4.30 15.53 1.98
CA ALA A 42 -5.33 15.65 0.95
C ALA A 42 -6.71 15.57 1.61
N PRO A 43 -7.22 16.70 2.14
CA PRO A 43 -8.43 16.71 2.99
C PRO A 43 -9.69 16.12 2.37
N SER A 44 -9.79 16.12 1.05
CA SER A 44 -10.96 15.57 0.36
C SER A 44 -10.91 14.04 0.18
N HIS A 45 -9.79 13.41 0.53
CA HIS A 45 -9.65 11.98 0.36
C HIS A 45 -9.96 11.21 1.65
N ILE A 46 -10.50 10.00 1.49
CA ILE A 46 -10.73 9.10 2.62
C ILE A 46 -9.55 8.14 2.74
N PRO A 47 -9.29 7.62 3.95
CA PRO A 47 -8.23 6.62 4.13
C PRO A 47 -8.48 5.36 3.31
N SER A 48 -7.41 4.80 2.77
CA SER A 48 -7.47 3.51 2.08
C SER A 48 -7.70 2.38 3.09
N HIS A 49 -8.37 1.31 2.67
CA HIS A 49 -8.50 0.14 3.54
C HIS A 49 -7.19 -0.63 3.69
N TRP A 50 -6.12 -0.17 3.04
CA TRP A 50 -4.79 -0.76 3.16
C TRP A 50 -3.91 -0.04 4.20
N VAL A 51 -4.45 0.92 4.93
CA VAL A 51 -3.75 1.56 6.04
C VAL A 51 -3.49 0.53 7.14
N ASN A 52 -2.29 0.55 7.73
CA ASN A 52 -1.96 -0.35 8.82
C ASN A 52 -2.58 0.15 10.13
N PRO A 53 -3.59 -0.54 10.68
CA PRO A 53 -4.25 -0.07 11.90
C PRO A 53 -3.41 -0.26 13.16
N PHE A 54 -2.26 -0.93 13.06
CA PHE A 54 -1.40 -1.21 14.21
C PHE A 54 -0.34 -0.15 14.44
N TYR A 55 -0.10 0.74 13.48
CA TYR A 55 0.77 1.88 13.69
C TYR A 55 0.16 2.79 14.75
N GLY A 56 0.99 3.26 15.67
CA GLY A 56 0.54 4.04 16.83
C GLY A 56 0.49 3.24 18.11
N TYR A 57 0.33 1.92 18.00
CA TYR A 57 0.35 1.00 19.14
C TYR A 57 1.57 0.10 19.11
N TYR A 58 2.07 -0.20 17.94
CA TYR A 58 3.24 -1.07 17.71
C TYR A 58 4.15 -0.38 16.71
N GLN A 59 5.41 -0.74 16.70
CA GLN A 59 6.38 -0.10 15.83
C GLN A 59 7.07 -1.10 14.91
N GLY A 60 7.41 -0.61 13.72
CA GLY A 60 8.29 -1.30 12.79
C GLY A 60 7.82 -2.70 12.42
N GLU A 61 8.71 -3.66 12.63
CA GLU A 61 8.49 -5.04 12.23
C GLU A 61 7.33 -5.69 12.97
N GLU A 62 7.11 -5.34 14.24
CA GLU A 62 6.00 -5.88 15.00
C GLU A 62 4.65 -5.45 14.43
N ALA A 63 4.52 -4.17 14.09
CA ALA A 63 3.30 -3.67 13.42
C ALA A 63 3.08 -4.37 12.09
N ASN A 64 4.14 -4.64 11.34
CA ASN A 64 4.04 -5.32 10.06
C ASN A 64 3.62 -6.78 10.19
N LYS A 65 4.11 -7.48 11.20
CA LYS A 65 3.69 -8.85 11.47
C LYS A 65 2.21 -8.93 11.83
N LEU A 66 1.73 -8.00 12.64
CA LEU A 66 0.33 -7.93 13.00
C LEU A 66 -0.54 -7.59 11.78
N TYR A 67 -0.05 -6.71 10.92
CA TYR A 67 -0.73 -6.34 9.69
C TYR A 67 -0.87 -7.54 8.75
N GLU A 68 0.21 -8.30 8.58
CA GLU A 68 0.16 -9.51 7.76
C GLU A 68 -0.86 -10.50 8.28
N SER A 69 -0.85 -10.78 9.59
CA SER A 69 -1.81 -11.66 10.22
C SER A 69 -3.24 -11.17 10.05
N PHE A 70 -3.44 -9.86 10.20
CA PHE A 70 -4.74 -9.23 10.05
C PHE A 70 -5.32 -9.47 8.64
N ILE A 71 -4.52 -9.27 7.61
CA ILE A 71 -4.98 -9.49 6.24
C ILE A 71 -5.19 -10.98 5.95
N ARG A 72 -4.29 -11.84 6.41
CA ARG A 72 -4.41 -13.28 6.18
C ARG A 72 -5.70 -13.86 6.76
N HIS A 73 -6.22 -13.27 7.84
CA HIS A 73 -7.44 -13.72 8.49
C HIS A 73 -8.67 -12.88 8.12
N ASN A 74 -8.52 -11.99 7.15
CA ASN A 74 -9.62 -11.12 6.71
C ASN A 74 -9.98 -11.44 5.26
N ASP A 75 -11.04 -12.22 5.06
CA ASP A 75 -11.45 -12.68 3.73
C ASP A 75 -11.83 -11.54 2.80
N VAL A 76 -12.41 -10.47 3.34
CA VAL A 76 -12.78 -9.30 2.52
C VAL A 76 -11.53 -8.63 1.95
N LEU A 77 -10.52 -8.39 2.80
CA LEU A 77 -9.28 -7.78 2.33
C LEU A 77 -8.52 -8.68 1.36
N LYS A 78 -8.51 -9.99 1.62
CA LYS A 78 -7.86 -10.92 0.68
C LYS A 78 -8.51 -10.87 -0.69
N GLN A 79 -9.84 -10.76 -0.74
CA GLN A 79 -10.56 -10.64 -2.01
C GLN A 79 -10.30 -9.33 -2.72
N CYS A 80 -9.87 -8.29 -1.99
CA CYS A 80 -9.54 -7.00 -2.56
C CYS A 80 -8.10 -6.91 -3.07
N LEU A 81 -7.23 -7.87 -2.74
CA LEU A 81 -5.82 -7.82 -3.17
C LEU A 81 -5.64 -7.63 -4.69
N PRO A 82 -6.46 -8.24 -5.56
CA PRO A 82 -6.30 -8.01 -7.00
C PRO A 82 -6.43 -6.56 -7.45
N GLU A 83 -7.07 -5.69 -6.66
CA GLU A 83 -7.16 -4.26 -7.02
C GLU A 83 -5.81 -3.55 -7.02
N LEU A 84 -4.81 -4.15 -6.38
CA LEU A 84 -3.46 -3.58 -6.31
C LEU A 84 -2.63 -3.83 -7.57
N LYS A 85 -3.17 -4.56 -8.53
CA LYS A 85 -2.48 -4.80 -9.80
C LYS A 85 -2.06 -3.48 -10.45
N ASP A 86 -0.81 -3.38 -10.85
CA ASP A 86 -0.24 -2.21 -11.52
C ASP A 86 -0.30 -0.92 -10.69
N LYS A 87 -0.51 -1.02 -9.38
CA LYS A 87 -0.60 0.16 -8.52
C LYS A 87 0.75 0.53 -7.92
N VAL A 88 0.87 1.80 -7.56
CA VAL A 88 2.01 2.33 -6.82
C VAL A 88 1.55 2.60 -5.40
N LEU A 89 2.10 1.84 -4.45
CA LEU A 89 1.75 1.98 -3.04
C LEU A 89 2.63 3.04 -2.40
N GLY A 90 2.03 4.10 -1.91
CA GLY A 90 2.76 5.23 -1.36
C GLY A 90 2.69 5.31 0.15
N CYS A 91 3.84 5.49 0.79
CA CYS A 91 3.95 5.72 2.23
C CYS A 91 5.14 6.64 2.50
N TRP A 92 5.31 7.05 3.75
CA TRP A 92 6.41 7.93 4.15
C TRP A 92 7.64 7.18 4.63
N CYS A 93 7.55 5.85 4.72
CA CYS A 93 8.65 5.02 5.21
C CYS A 93 9.72 4.83 4.14
N THR A 94 10.98 4.82 4.55
CA THR A 94 12.08 4.51 3.64
C THR A 94 12.45 3.03 3.68
N THR A 95 12.20 2.37 4.83
CA THR A 95 12.45 0.93 5.01
C THR A 95 11.39 0.36 5.94
N GLY A 96 11.17 -0.94 5.87
CA GLY A 96 10.28 -1.64 6.79
C GLY A 96 8.83 -1.25 6.70
N CYS A 97 8.39 -0.78 5.54
CA CYS A 97 7.00 -0.35 5.34
C CYS A 97 6.07 -1.55 5.20
N HIS A 98 4.85 -1.42 5.73
CA HIS A 98 3.84 -2.47 5.56
C HIS A 98 3.44 -2.69 4.10
N GLY A 99 3.82 -1.80 3.20
CA GLY A 99 3.64 -2.02 1.78
C GLY A 99 4.39 -3.24 1.27
N GLU A 100 5.51 -3.59 1.90
CA GLU A 100 6.23 -4.82 1.58
C GLU A 100 5.39 -6.05 1.90
N VAL A 101 4.60 -5.99 2.97
CA VAL A 101 3.65 -7.05 3.32
C VAL A 101 2.59 -7.19 2.24
N LEU A 102 2.04 -6.07 1.76
CA LEU A 102 1.04 -6.09 0.71
C LEU A 102 1.58 -6.69 -0.59
N ILE A 103 2.79 -6.36 -0.97
CA ILE A 103 3.42 -6.92 -2.16
C ILE A 103 3.61 -8.44 -2.00
N LYS A 104 4.08 -8.87 -0.84
CA LYS A 104 4.24 -10.29 -0.53
C LYS A 104 2.92 -11.03 -0.65
N LEU A 105 1.86 -10.50 -0.04
CA LEU A 105 0.54 -11.13 -0.05
C LEU A 105 -0.08 -11.12 -1.44
N TYR A 106 0.12 -10.05 -2.20
CA TYR A 106 -0.31 -9.98 -3.58
C TYR A 106 0.32 -11.12 -4.40
N ASN A 107 1.63 -11.28 -4.28
CA ASN A 107 2.33 -12.34 -5.00
C ASN A 107 1.84 -13.72 -4.58
N GLU A 108 1.60 -13.91 -3.29
CA GLU A 108 1.16 -15.20 -2.76
C GLU A 108 -0.27 -15.55 -3.17
N PHE A 109 -1.21 -14.62 -3.00
CA PHE A 109 -2.64 -14.91 -3.20
C PHE A 109 -3.17 -14.57 -4.58
N VAL A 110 -2.53 -13.70 -5.31
CA VAL A 110 -2.99 -13.28 -6.64
C VAL A 110 -2.17 -13.94 -7.74
N CYS A 111 -0.85 -13.73 -7.72
CA CYS A 111 0.01 -14.23 -8.79
C CYS A 111 0.11 -15.75 -8.79
N GLU A 112 0.26 -16.38 -7.63
CA GLU A 112 0.35 -17.82 -7.56
C GLU A 112 -0.97 -18.50 -7.94
N ASN A 113 -2.10 -17.92 -7.50
CA ASN A 113 -3.41 -18.45 -7.86
C ASN A 113 -3.67 -18.32 -9.35
N ASP A 114 -3.28 -17.21 -9.97
CA ASP A 114 -3.39 -17.05 -11.41
C ASP A 114 -2.58 -18.10 -12.14
N ALA A 115 -1.39 -18.41 -11.65
CA ALA A 115 -0.53 -19.43 -12.26
C ALA A 115 -1.15 -20.82 -12.19
N LEU A 116 -1.92 -21.10 -11.12
CA LEU A 116 -2.59 -22.40 -10.95
C LEU A 116 -3.74 -22.60 -11.93
N PHE A 117 -4.35 -21.53 -12.41
CA PHE A 117 -5.50 -21.60 -13.31
C PHE A 117 -5.16 -21.36 -14.78
N LYS A 118 -3.90 -21.22 -15.06
CA LYS A 118 -3.39 -21.15 -16.45
C LYS A 118 -2.89 -22.54 -16.89
#